data_f1f192d5afdf5497591a4c9ad166b70d
#
_entry.id   f1f192d5afdf5497591a4c9ad166b70d
#
_cell.length_a   1.000
_cell.length_b   1.000
_cell.length_c   1.000
_cell.angle_alpha   90.00
_cell.angle_beta   90.00
_cell.angle_gamma   90.00
#
_symmetry.space_group_name_H-M   'P 1'
#
loop_
_entity.id
_entity.type
_entity.pdbx_description
1 polymer ?
#
loop_
_entity_poly.entity_id
_entity_poly.type
_entity_poly.pdbx_seq_one_letter_code
_entity_poly.pdbx_strand_id
1 'polypeptide(L)'
;MRKRREKETTGHNVWRSYSDMMAGILLLFVLIMCVTLFQSQINYENSIKEQQEKLVLQDEYTKQIMEQQGVVEDQQNQLSDQQNQLASQDELLAAQKKQLDDLAAQLADQQKKLDAQSVTLNDQQNALNEKTTQLAQQQQRIDNIIGVKADVIEALKKEFAANNMTVEIDANNGALVMDSSVLFDYDETELSDAGKEVLAQVLPIYCNVLLDPQYYSYLAEIIIDGYTDSSGGYEYNLELSQRRSLAVAEYLLELSQNFLSDDNQALLRQNLTVNGHSSSNLVLDANGNENAEASRRVEVKFRLKDEEMIEELRGILDTSEEETQTE
;
A
#
# COMPACT_ATOMS: atom_id res chain seq x y z
N MET A 1 -68.84 45.89 -41.36
CA MET A 1 -69.65 45.06 -40.48
C MET A 1 -68.81 43.88 -40.05
N ARG A 2 -68.75 43.60 -38.75
CA ARG A 2 -68.14 42.51 -38.00
C ARG A 2 -66.70 42.06 -38.35
N LYS A 3 -65.79 42.61 -37.59
CA LYS A 3 -64.41 42.09 -37.35
C LYS A 3 -64.42 40.72 -36.74
N ARG A 4 -63.72 39.79 -37.32
CA ARG A 4 -63.40 38.50 -36.70
C ARG A 4 -61.94 38.56 -36.16
N ARG A 5 -61.82 38.44 -34.89
CA ARG A 5 -60.49 38.34 -34.20
C ARG A 5 -59.92 36.95 -34.48
N GLU A 6 -58.72 36.92 -35.01
CA GLU A 6 -57.89 35.73 -34.99
C GLU A 6 -57.23 35.58 -33.61
N LYS A 7 -57.30 34.42 -33.10
CA LYS A 7 -56.58 34.00 -31.91
C LYS A 7 -55.18 33.59 -32.32
N GLU A 8 -54.19 34.30 -31.83
CA GLU A 8 -52.82 33.83 -31.85
C GLU A 8 -52.67 32.61 -30.94
N THR A 9 -52.21 31.53 -31.49
CA THR A 9 -51.83 30.33 -30.79
C THR A 9 -50.40 30.48 -30.28
N THR A 10 -50.27 30.73 -29.01
CA THR A 10 -49.03 30.62 -28.27
C THR A 10 -48.67 29.14 -28.15
N GLY A 11 -47.90 28.63 -29.09
CA GLY A 11 -47.49 27.23 -29.09
C GLY A 11 -46.06 26.94 -29.48
N HIS A 12 -45.14 27.92 -29.33
CA HIS A 12 -43.82 27.71 -29.89
C HIS A 12 -42.63 27.95 -28.92
N ASN A 13 -42.89 28.30 -27.68
CA ASN A 13 -41.77 28.61 -26.76
C ASN A 13 -41.39 27.48 -25.83
N VAL A 14 -42.22 26.47 -25.65
CA VAL A 14 -41.94 25.38 -24.69
C VAL A 14 -40.86 24.43 -25.21
N TRP A 15 -40.85 24.14 -26.51
CA TRP A 15 -39.87 23.27 -27.14
C TRP A 15 -38.48 23.88 -27.21
N ARG A 16 -38.40 25.18 -27.39
CA ARG A 16 -37.13 25.92 -27.47
C ARG A 16 -36.48 26.01 -26.08
N SER A 17 -37.28 26.21 -25.03
CA SER A 17 -36.82 26.22 -23.64
C SER A 17 -36.39 24.83 -23.18
N TYR A 18 -37.08 23.78 -23.68
CA TYR A 18 -36.72 22.38 -23.36
C TYR A 18 -35.43 21.97 -24.06
N SER A 19 -35.25 22.39 -25.33
CA SER A 19 -34.01 22.14 -26.09
C SER A 19 -32.80 22.86 -25.49
N ASP A 20 -33.00 24.08 -24.98
CA ASP A 20 -31.93 24.89 -24.36
C ASP A 20 -31.56 24.32 -22.97
N MET A 21 -32.57 23.84 -22.22
CA MET A 21 -32.35 23.15 -20.96
C MET A 21 -31.63 21.82 -21.18
N MET A 22 -32.02 21.06 -22.21
CA MET A 22 -31.37 19.80 -22.57
C MET A 22 -29.92 20.03 -23.08
N ALA A 23 -29.67 21.08 -23.85
CA ALA A 23 -28.35 21.48 -24.31
C ALA A 23 -27.48 21.89 -23.10
N GLY A 24 -28.03 22.63 -22.13
CA GLY A 24 -27.34 23.01 -20.91
C GLY A 24 -26.97 21.80 -20.05
N ILE A 25 -27.87 20.83 -19.88
CA ILE A 25 -27.62 19.59 -19.17
C ILE A 25 -26.56 18.74 -19.90
N LEU A 26 -26.63 18.66 -21.22
CA LEU A 26 -25.65 17.94 -22.04
C LEU A 26 -24.24 18.58 -21.90
N LEU A 27 -24.18 19.91 -21.92
CA LEU A 27 -22.92 20.65 -21.77
C LEU A 27 -22.32 20.47 -20.37
N LEU A 28 -23.16 20.51 -19.35
CA LEU A 28 -22.78 20.23 -17.97
C LEU A 28 -22.28 18.78 -17.81
N PHE A 29 -22.93 17.82 -18.46
CA PHE A 29 -22.53 16.42 -18.47
C PHE A 29 -21.15 16.23 -19.16
N VAL A 30 -20.94 16.86 -20.32
CA VAL A 30 -19.64 16.83 -21.03
C VAL A 30 -18.56 17.47 -20.18
N LEU A 31 -18.85 18.57 -19.49
CA LEU A 31 -17.90 19.26 -18.63
C LEU A 31 -17.52 18.39 -17.42
N ILE A 32 -18.48 17.73 -16.79
CA ILE A 32 -18.23 16.75 -15.71
C ILE A 32 -17.40 15.57 -16.24
N MET A 33 -17.72 15.06 -17.44
CA MET A 33 -16.95 14.00 -18.08
C MET A 33 -15.50 14.43 -18.36
N CYS A 34 -15.29 15.65 -18.85
CA CYS A 34 -13.94 16.19 -19.07
C CYS A 34 -13.16 16.33 -17.75
N VAL A 35 -13.80 16.83 -16.69
CA VAL A 35 -13.17 16.98 -15.39
C VAL A 35 -12.81 15.59 -14.79
N THR A 36 -13.73 14.63 -14.90
CA THR A 36 -13.47 13.27 -14.37
C THR A 36 -12.38 12.55 -15.16
N LEU A 37 -12.36 12.70 -16.48
CA LEU A 37 -11.27 12.16 -17.32
C LEU A 37 -9.92 12.82 -17.00
N PHE A 38 -9.91 14.14 -16.84
CA PHE A 38 -8.71 14.88 -16.45
C PHE A 38 -8.20 14.46 -15.06
N GLN A 39 -9.11 14.33 -14.12
CA GLN A 39 -8.78 13.85 -12.76
C GLN A 39 -8.29 12.40 -12.75
N SER A 40 -8.92 11.54 -13.58
CA SER A 40 -8.47 10.15 -13.79
C SER A 40 -7.08 10.10 -14.40
N GLN A 41 -6.78 11.00 -15.35
CA GLN A 41 -5.47 11.07 -15.99
C GLN A 41 -4.39 11.53 -15.01
N ILE A 42 -4.68 12.56 -14.19
CA ILE A 42 -3.76 13.01 -13.13
C ILE A 42 -3.50 11.89 -12.11
N ASN A 43 -4.56 11.19 -11.68
CA ASN A 43 -4.42 10.09 -10.74
C ASN A 43 -3.63 8.92 -11.35
N TYR A 44 -3.82 8.64 -12.64
CA TYR A 44 -3.05 7.64 -13.37
C TYR A 44 -1.57 8.04 -13.49
N GLU A 45 -1.29 9.30 -13.85
CA GLU A 45 0.09 9.81 -13.91
C GLU A 45 0.77 9.80 -12.54
N ASN A 46 0.04 10.19 -11.48
CA ASN A 46 0.55 10.14 -10.11
C ASN A 46 0.81 8.69 -9.67
N SER A 47 -0.10 7.76 -10.01
CA SER A 47 0.09 6.33 -9.73
C SER A 47 1.31 5.75 -10.46
N ILE A 48 1.52 6.15 -11.73
CA ILE A 48 2.73 5.76 -12.49
C ILE A 48 3.99 6.34 -11.85
N LYS A 49 3.96 7.62 -11.47
CA LYS A 49 5.11 8.25 -10.77
C LYS A 49 5.42 7.54 -9.46
N GLU A 50 4.38 7.27 -8.68
CA GLU A 50 4.53 6.56 -7.41
C GLU A 50 5.05 5.13 -7.61
N GLN A 51 4.60 4.43 -8.66
CA GLN A 51 5.17 3.14 -9.05
C GLN A 51 6.62 3.26 -9.53
N GLN A 52 6.93 4.32 -10.28
CA GLN A 52 8.32 4.57 -10.72
C GLN A 52 9.23 4.92 -9.55
N GLU A 53 8.77 5.76 -8.62
CA GLU A 53 9.52 6.08 -7.40
C GLU A 53 9.75 4.83 -6.53
N LYS A 54 8.73 3.97 -6.41
CA LYS A 54 8.87 2.68 -5.72
C LYS A 54 9.83 1.73 -6.42
N LEU A 55 9.78 1.67 -7.76
CA LEU A 55 10.74 0.87 -8.55
C LEU A 55 12.17 1.40 -8.39
N VAL A 56 12.35 2.73 -8.44
CA VAL A 56 13.67 3.37 -8.23
C VAL A 56 14.17 3.09 -6.81
N LEU A 57 13.28 3.20 -5.81
CA LEU A 57 13.61 2.90 -4.43
C LEU A 57 13.95 1.41 -4.23
N GLN A 58 13.18 0.53 -4.87
CA GLN A 58 13.43 -0.92 -4.87
C GLN A 58 14.77 -1.26 -5.53
N ASP A 59 15.07 -0.63 -6.67
CA ASP A 59 16.36 -0.78 -7.36
C ASP A 59 17.52 -0.28 -6.48
N GLU A 60 17.31 0.84 -5.79
CA GLU A 60 18.32 1.41 -4.87
C GLU A 60 18.54 0.50 -3.66
N TYR A 61 17.47 -0.04 -3.06
CA TYR A 61 17.58 -1.05 -1.99
C TYR A 61 18.22 -2.35 -2.47
N THR A 62 17.84 -2.83 -3.67
CA THR A 62 18.45 -4.03 -4.26
C THR A 62 19.93 -3.81 -4.51
N LYS A 63 20.30 -2.61 -4.98
CA LYS A 63 21.69 -2.21 -5.18
C LYS A 63 22.47 -2.14 -3.87
N GLN A 64 21.88 -1.54 -2.82
CA GLN A 64 22.48 -1.51 -1.49
C GLN A 64 22.64 -2.91 -0.88
N ILE A 65 21.65 -3.79 -1.07
CA ILE A 65 21.75 -5.19 -0.62
C ILE A 65 22.86 -5.94 -1.38
N MET A 66 22.94 -5.75 -2.70
CA MET A 66 24.02 -6.34 -3.50
C MET A 66 25.39 -5.80 -3.10
N GLU A 67 25.51 -4.49 -2.83
CA GLU A 67 26.75 -3.90 -2.31
C GLU A 67 27.10 -4.45 -0.92
N GLN A 68 26.12 -4.60 -0.03
CA GLN A 68 26.34 -5.24 1.28
C GLN A 68 26.70 -6.72 1.18
N GLN A 69 26.06 -7.46 0.27
CA GLN A 69 26.42 -8.86 0.00
C GLN A 69 27.83 -8.98 -0.57
N GLY A 70 28.20 -8.09 -1.49
CA GLY A 70 29.56 -8.03 -2.02
C GLY A 70 30.60 -7.76 -0.93
N VAL A 71 30.32 -6.84 0.00
CA VAL A 71 31.18 -6.58 1.15
C VAL A 71 31.29 -7.79 2.09
N VAL A 72 30.19 -8.53 2.31
CA VAL A 72 30.20 -9.76 3.12
C VAL A 72 30.98 -10.88 2.41
N GLU A 73 30.81 -11.01 1.09
CA GLU A 73 31.56 -12.00 0.27
C GLU A 73 33.04 -11.68 0.23
N ASP A 74 33.43 -10.40 0.09
CA ASP A 74 34.80 -9.94 0.18
C ASP A 74 35.41 -10.19 1.58
N GLN A 75 34.64 -9.97 2.65
CA GLN A 75 35.06 -10.30 4.02
C GLN A 75 35.22 -11.81 4.22
N GLN A 76 34.38 -12.62 3.61
CA GLN A 76 34.44 -14.09 3.70
C GLN A 76 35.62 -14.64 2.91
N ASN A 77 35.89 -14.06 1.75
CA ASN A 77 37.08 -14.36 0.95
C ASN A 77 38.37 -13.91 1.68
N GLN A 78 38.37 -12.73 2.30
CA GLN A 78 39.47 -12.27 3.16
C GLN A 78 39.68 -13.19 4.39
N LEU A 79 38.59 -13.68 4.98
CA LEU A 79 38.67 -14.65 6.09
C LEU A 79 39.23 -16.01 5.62
N SER A 80 38.89 -16.47 4.45
CA SER A 80 39.43 -17.67 3.82
C SER A 80 40.93 -17.51 3.49
N ASP A 81 41.29 -16.33 2.95
CA ASP A 81 42.71 -16.01 2.69
C ASP A 81 43.52 -15.86 3.98
N GLN A 82 42.92 -15.29 5.03
CA GLN A 82 43.56 -15.21 6.37
C GLN A 82 43.71 -16.61 7.01
N GLN A 83 42.71 -17.53 6.82
CA GLN A 83 42.83 -18.92 7.28
C GLN A 83 43.98 -19.65 6.56
N ASN A 84 44.11 -19.44 5.26
CA ASN A 84 45.18 -20.00 4.47
C ASN A 84 46.54 -19.37 4.86
N GLN A 85 46.58 -18.07 5.18
CA GLN A 85 47.77 -17.43 5.72
C GLN A 85 48.15 -17.94 7.13
N LEU A 86 47.13 -18.15 8.00
CA LEU A 86 47.35 -18.73 9.32
C LEU A 86 47.83 -20.18 9.24
N ALA A 87 47.29 -21.00 8.33
CA ALA A 87 47.75 -22.35 8.09
C ALA A 87 49.21 -22.37 7.59
N SER A 88 49.56 -21.42 6.69
CA SER A 88 50.93 -21.23 6.21
C SER A 88 51.89 -20.78 7.32
N GLN A 89 51.45 -19.94 8.27
CA GLN A 89 52.23 -19.52 9.42
C GLN A 89 52.43 -20.65 10.45
N ASP A 90 51.42 -21.52 10.63
CA ASP A 90 51.52 -22.69 11.52
C ASP A 90 52.53 -23.73 10.98
N GLU A 91 52.57 -23.93 9.67
CA GLU A 91 53.61 -24.75 9.03
C GLU A 91 54.99 -24.14 9.16
N LEU A 92 55.10 -22.81 9.02
CA LEU A 92 56.36 -22.09 9.24
C LEU A 92 56.84 -22.16 10.69
N LEU A 93 55.91 -22.03 11.65
CA LEU A 93 56.16 -22.19 13.06
C LEU A 93 56.62 -23.63 13.43
N ALA A 94 56.06 -24.64 12.76
CA ALA A 94 56.48 -26.02 12.91
C ALA A 94 57.91 -26.25 12.35
N ALA A 95 58.25 -25.56 11.26
CA ALA A 95 59.57 -25.59 10.69
C ALA A 95 60.57 -24.76 11.52
N GLN A 96 60.13 -23.63 12.10
CA GLN A 96 60.98 -22.78 12.95
C GLN A 96 61.20 -23.30 14.39
N LYS A 97 60.33 -24.17 14.89
CA LYS A 97 60.55 -24.90 16.12
C LYS A 97 61.83 -25.73 16.12
N LYS A 98 62.39 -25.92 14.96
CA LYS A 98 63.67 -26.61 14.74
C LYS A 98 64.91 -25.71 14.87
N GLN A 99 64.72 -24.43 14.92
CA GLN A 99 65.85 -23.46 15.02
C GLN A 99 65.64 -22.61 16.29
N LEU A 100 65.96 -23.19 17.46
CA LEU A 100 65.62 -22.66 18.76
C LEU A 100 66.42 -21.42 19.21
N ASP A 101 67.47 -21.02 18.55
CA ASP A 101 68.34 -19.93 19.04
C ASP A 101 67.99 -18.52 18.51
N ASP A 102 67.19 -18.40 17.45
CA ASP A 102 66.73 -17.09 16.92
C ASP A 102 65.35 -16.66 17.44
N LEU A 103 64.72 -17.45 18.28
CA LEU A 103 63.29 -17.38 18.60
C LEU A 103 62.88 -16.18 19.47
N ALA A 104 63.77 -15.67 20.31
CA ALA A 104 63.43 -14.64 21.31
C ALA A 104 63.17 -13.26 20.64
N ALA A 105 63.89 -12.93 19.59
CA ALA A 105 63.67 -11.70 18.85
C ALA A 105 62.40 -11.79 17.92
N GLN A 106 62.11 -12.98 17.35
CA GLN A 106 60.97 -13.19 16.51
C GLN A 106 59.68 -13.33 17.34
N LEU A 107 59.71 -13.87 18.55
CA LEU A 107 58.59 -13.94 19.46
C LEU A 107 58.04 -12.53 19.85
N ALA A 108 58.93 -11.57 20.09
CA ALA A 108 58.52 -10.20 20.41
C ALA A 108 57.85 -9.51 19.21
N ASP A 109 58.26 -9.83 17.98
CA ASP A 109 57.66 -9.28 16.76
C ASP A 109 56.30 -9.96 16.43
N GLN A 110 56.21 -11.26 16.71
CA GLN A 110 54.93 -11.98 16.58
C GLN A 110 53.91 -11.55 17.64
N GLN A 111 54.34 -11.27 18.88
CA GLN A 111 53.43 -10.77 19.92
C GLN A 111 52.86 -9.39 19.51
N LYS A 112 53.67 -8.51 18.93
CA LYS A 112 53.16 -7.24 18.39
C LYS A 112 52.16 -7.42 17.26
N LYS A 113 52.38 -8.41 16.39
CA LYS A 113 51.41 -8.74 15.32
C LYS A 113 50.12 -9.31 15.85
N LEU A 114 50.18 -10.15 16.90
CA LEU A 114 49.02 -10.67 17.58
C LEU A 114 48.21 -9.58 18.28
N ASP A 115 48.85 -8.63 18.93
CA ASP A 115 48.21 -7.49 19.58
C ASP A 115 47.53 -6.59 18.52
N ALA A 116 48.17 -6.36 17.38
CA ALA A 116 47.55 -5.64 16.25
C ALA A 116 46.36 -6.37 15.63
N GLN A 117 46.46 -7.71 15.51
CA GLN A 117 45.31 -8.54 15.03
C GLN A 117 44.18 -8.59 16.04
N SER A 118 44.48 -8.60 17.33
CA SER A 118 43.48 -8.52 18.42
C SER A 118 42.68 -7.21 18.35
N VAL A 119 43.34 -6.08 18.06
CA VAL A 119 42.69 -4.80 17.84
C VAL A 119 41.78 -4.85 16.60
N THR A 120 42.29 -5.43 15.49
CA THR A 120 41.50 -5.56 14.26
C THR A 120 40.28 -6.45 14.43
N LEU A 121 40.41 -7.57 15.17
CA LEU A 121 39.31 -8.45 15.51
C LEU A 121 38.26 -7.77 16.41
N ASN A 122 38.74 -6.94 17.34
CA ASN A 122 37.86 -6.15 18.20
C ASN A 122 37.07 -5.10 17.40
N ASP A 123 37.71 -4.46 16.43
CA ASP A 123 37.05 -3.51 15.53
C ASP A 123 36.01 -4.19 14.63
N GLN A 124 36.34 -5.37 14.11
CA GLN A 124 35.37 -6.19 13.33
C GLN A 124 34.22 -6.67 14.19
N GLN A 125 34.46 -7.07 15.43
CA GLN A 125 33.41 -7.47 16.36
C GLN A 125 32.50 -6.29 16.73
N ASN A 126 33.07 -5.11 16.92
CA ASN A 126 32.32 -3.89 17.18
C ASN A 126 31.44 -3.51 15.97
N ALA A 127 31.98 -3.61 14.75
CA ALA A 127 31.20 -3.37 13.52
C ALA A 127 30.07 -4.39 13.31
N LEU A 128 30.29 -5.66 13.69
CA LEU A 128 29.26 -6.72 13.71
C LEU A 128 28.17 -6.41 14.74
N ASN A 129 28.57 -5.98 15.93
CA ASN A 129 27.61 -5.61 16.99
C ASN A 129 26.78 -4.40 16.59
N GLU A 130 27.40 -3.40 15.92
CA GLU A 130 26.70 -2.25 15.39
C GLU A 130 25.66 -2.65 14.31
N LYS A 131 26.04 -3.53 13.37
CA LYS A 131 25.12 -4.07 12.36
C LYS A 131 24.01 -4.91 12.98
N THR A 132 24.32 -5.72 13.97
CA THR A 132 23.30 -6.51 14.70
C THR A 132 22.31 -5.59 15.40
N THR A 133 22.79 -4.50 15.99
CA THR A 133 21.93 -3.50 16.64
C THR A 133 21.05 -2.78 15.60
N GLN A 134 21.59 -2.44 14.42
CA GLN A 134 20.83 -1.85 13.33
C GLN A 134 19.75 -2.81 12.81
N LEU A 135 20.09 -4.09 12.62
CA LEU A 135 19.13 -5.11 12.22
C LEU A 135 18.03 -5.29 13.28
N ALA A 136 18.37 -5.32 14.57
CA ALA A 136 17.40 -5.40 15.65
C ALA A 136 16.47 -4.17 15.67
N GLN A 137 16.99 -2.98 15.40
CA GLN A 137 16.19 -1.77 15.28
C GLN A 137 15.26 -1.79 14.05
N GLN A 138 15.74 -2.31 12.93
CA GLN A 138 14.92 -2.51 11.73
C GLN A 138 13.82 -3.53 11.99
N GLN A 139 14.16 -4.66 12.62
CA GLN A 139 13.18 -5.67 13.01
C GLN A 139 12.11 -5.08 13.94
N GLN A 140 12.52 -4.32 14.93
CA GLN A 140 11.58 -3.65 15.84
C GLN A 140 10.66 -2.65 15.12
N ARG A 141 11.17 -1.95 14.09
CA ARG A 141 10.33 -1.09 13.24
C ARG A 141 9.29 -1.90 12.46
N ILE A 142 9.71 -3.00 11.87
CA ILE A 142 8.83 -3.94 11.15
C ILE A 142 7.74 -4.45 12.10
N ASP A 143 8.13 -4.95 13.26
CA ASP A 143 7.20 -5.47 14.26
C ASP A 143 6.21 -4.40 14.75
N ASN A 144 6.68 -3.16 14.91
CA ASN A 144 5.82 -2.03 15.26
C ASN A 144 4.77 -1.72 14.17
N ILE A 145 5.15 -1.73 12.90
CA ILE A 145 4.22 -1.44 11.79
C ILE A 145 3.19 -2.57 11.66
N ILE A 146 3.64 -3.82 11.80
CA ILE A 146 2.75 -4.98 11.83
C ILE A 146 1.81 -4.90 13.03
N GLY A 147 2.33 -4.52 14.20
CA GLY A 147 1.54 -4.29 15.40
C GLY A 147 0.50 -3.20 15.19
N VAL A 148 0.90 -2.05 14.63
CA VAL A 148 -0.02 -0.94 14.33
C VAL A 148 -1.12 -1.37 13.37
N LYS A 149 -0.82 -2.17 12.33
CA LYS A 149 -1.86 -2.70 11.43
C LYS A 149 -2.87 -3.55 12.17
N ALA A 150 -2.38 -4.47 13.00
CA ALA A 150 -3.25 -5.32 13.83
C ALA A 150 -4.09 -4.49 14.82
N ASP A 151 -3.48 -3.51 15.47
CA ASP A 151 -4.15 -2.60 16.41
C ASP A 151 -5.24 -1.77 15.72
N VAL A 152 -4.99 -1.27 14.51
CA VAL A 152 -6.00 -0.54 13.70
C VAL A 152 -7.17 -1.46 13.36
N ILE A 153 -6.89 -2.70 12.90
CA ILE A 153 -7.94 -3.67 12.56
C ILE A 153 -8.76 -4.04 13.80
N GLU A 154 -8.11 -4.22 14.94
CA GLU A 154 -8.80 -4.50 16.21
C GLU A 154 -9.64 -3.30 16.66
N ALA A 155 -9.10 -2.08 16.57
CA ALA A 155 -9.82 -0.85 16.87
C ALA A 155 -11.05 -0.67 15.96
N LEU A 156 -10.92 -0.92 14.66
CA LEU A 156 -12.05 -0.91 13.72
C LEU A 156 -13.14 -1.89 14.14
N LYS A 157 -12.77 -3.15 14.40
CA LYS A 157 -13.72 -4.19 14.84
C LYS A 157 -14.42 -3.80 16.14
N LYS A 158 -13.68 -3.26 17.08
CA LYS A 158 -14.21 -2.80 18.38
C LYS A 158 -15.19 -1.65 18.22
N GLU A 159 -14.85 -0.65 17.41
CA GLU A 159 -15.71 0.52 17.18
C GLU A 159 -16.99 0.14 16.43
N PHE A 160 -16.91 -0.73 15.43
CA PHE A 160 -18.11 -1.25 14.75
C PHE A 160 -18.99 -2.05 15.71
N ALA A 161 -18.41 -2.91 16.53
CA ALA A 161 -19.16 -3.68 17.55
C ALA A 161 -19.80 -2.76 18.60
N ALA A 162 -19.12 -1.72 19.05
CA ALA A 162 -19.63 -0.73 20.00
C ALA A 162 -20.86 0.04 19.45
N ASN A 163 -20.92 0.23 18.13
CA ASN A 163 -22.05 0.83 17.44
C ASN A 163 -23.12 -0.19 17.02
N ASN A 164 -23.05 -1.43 17.49
CA ASN A 164 -23.96 -2.54 17.16
C ASN A 164 -24.04 -2.84 15.64
N MET A 165 -22.95 -2.62 14.94
CA MET A 165 -22.87 -2.86 13.51
C MET A 165 -22.14 -4.18 13.24
N THR A 166 -22.78 -5.04 12.45
CA THR A 166 -22.15 -6.26 11.94
C THR A 166 -21.60 -5.95 10.55
N VAL A 167 -20.32 -5.59 10.49
CA VAL A 167 -19.64 -5.26 9.25
C VAL A 167 -18.51 -6.27 9.05
N GLU A 168 -18.35 -6.74 7.82
CA GLU A 168 -17.26 -7.62 7.46
C GLU A 168 -15.99 -6.80 7.24
N ILE A 169 -15.03 -6.97 8.14
CA ILE A 169 -13.68 -6.38 8.03
C ILE A 169 -12.70 -7.51 7.76
N ASP A 170 -12.01 -7.43 6.65
CA ASP A 170 -10.95 -8.38 6.31
C ASP A 170 -9.87 -8.36 7.40
N ALA A 171 -9.59 -9.53 7.94
CA ALA A 171 -8.65 -9.68 9.06
C ALA A 171 -7.18 -9.42 8.65
N ASN A 172 -6.86 -9.50 7.37
CA ASN A 172 -5.49 -9.38 6.87
C ASN A 172 -5.14 -7.94 6.48
N ASN A 173 -6.08 -7.25 5.83
CA ASN A 173 -5.83 -5.92 5.28
C ASN A 173 -6.69 -4.81 5.88
N GLY A 174 -7.65 -5.15 6.75
CA GLY A 174 -8.56 -4.18 7.36
C GLY A 174 -9.59 -3.58 6.40
N ALA A 175 -9.78 -4.17 5.23
CA ALA A 175 -10.75 -3.69 4.25
C ALA A 175 -12.18 -3.85 4.76
N LEU A 176 -12.94 -2.80 4.62
CA LEU A 176 -14.38 -2.79 4.74
C LEU A 176 -14.98 -3.16 3.39
N VAL A 177 -15.57 -4.35 3.30
CA VAL A 177 -16.16 -4.87 2.07
C VAL A 177 -17.65 -4.57 2.04
N MET A 178 -18.11 -3.94 0.98
CA MET A 178 -19.52 -3.59 0.78
C MET A 178 -20.00 -4.09 -0.57
N ASP A 179 -21.13 -4.79 -0.55
CA ASP A 179 -21.78 -5.24 -1.78
C ASP A 179 -22.26 -4.05 -2.62
N SER A 180 -21.88 -4.02 -3.89
CA SER A 180 -22.30 -2.97 -4.81
C SER A 180 -23.82 -2.89 -5.00
N SER A 181 -24.55 -3.99 -4.83
CA SER A 181 -26.01 -4.00 -4.95
C SER A 181 -26.72 -3.28 -3.79
N VAL A 182 -26.05 -3.12 -2.66
CA VAL A 182 -26.52 -2.31 -1.54
C VAL A 182 -26.29 -0.82 -1.80
N LEU A 183 -25.17 -0.51 -2.44
CA LEU A 183 -24.74 0.87 -2.65
C LEU A 183 -25.35 1.52 -3.90
N PHE A 184 -25.58 0.73 -4.95
CA PHE A 184 -25.99 1.21 -6.28
C PHE A 184 -27.15 0.38 -6.82
N ASP A 185 -28.02 1.02 -7.56
CA ASP A 185 -28.98 0.32 -8.39
C ASP A 185 -28.28 -0.42 -9.54
N TYR A 186 -29.01 -1.34 -10.19
CA TYR A 186 -28.46 -2.14 -11.26
C TYR A 186 -27.93 -1.25 -12.40
N ASP A 187 -26.67 -1.45 -12.77
CA ASP A 187 -25.98 -0.72 -13.84
C ASP A 187 -25.80 0.80 -13.59
N GLU A 188 -26.13 1.25 -12.37
CA GLU A 188 -26.00 2.65 -12.00
C GLU A 188 -24.63 2.94 -11.34
N THR A 189 -24.24 4.20 -11.40
CA THR A 189 -23.02 4.73 -10.78
C THR A 189 -23.31 5.77 -9.70
N GLU A 190 -24.57 6.17 -9.57
CA GLU A 190 -25.02 7.04 -8.49
C GLU A 190 -25.40 6.22 -7.28
N LEU A 191 -25.05 6.69 -6.10
CA LEU A 191 -25.39 6.04 -4.84
C LEU A 191 -26.90 6.07 -4.63
N SER A 192 -27.48 4.90 -4.34
CA SER A 192 -28.86 4.80 -3.90
C SER A 192 -29.06 5.47 -2.53
N ASP A 193 -30.29 5.79 -2.17
CA ASP A 193 -30.59 6.34 -0.84
C ASP A 193 -30.22 5.36 0.27
N ALA A 194 -30.47 4.06 0.07
CA ALA A 194 -30.06 3.00 0.98
C ALA A 194 -28.53 2.91 1.09
N GLY A 195 -27.81 3.02 -0.03
CA GLY A 195 -26.36 3.06 -0.05
C GLY A 195 -25.79 4.24 0.74
N LYS A 196 -26.38 5.41 0.58
CA LYS A 196 -25.98 6.60 1.36
C LYS A 196 -26.22 6.41 2.86
N GLU A 197 -27.34 5.79 3.24
CA GLU A 197 -27.62 5.48 4.65
C GLU A 197 -26.57 4.53 5.25
N VAL A 198 -26.18 3.49 4.53
CA VAL A 198 -25.14 2.55 4.97
C VAL A 198 -23.79 3.27 5.07
N LEU A 199 -23.38 4.00 4.04
CA LEU A 199 -22.13 4.75 4.03
C LEU A 199 -22.06 5.81 5.14
N ALA A 200 -23.18 6.50 5.41
CA ALA A 200 -23.27 7.49 6.48
C ALA A 200 -23.07 6.88 7.88
N GLN A 201 -23.29 5.59 8.04
CA GLN A 201 -23.07 4.88 9.29
C GLN A 201 -21.63 4.35 9.39
N VAL A 202 -21.10 3.76 8.32
CA VAL A 202 -19.82 3.03 8.36
C VAL A 202 -18.61 3.92 8.16
N LEU A 203 -18.66 4.88 7.22
CA LEU A 203 -17.51 5.72 6.87
C LEU A 203 -17.01 6.61 8.00
N PRO A 204 -17.90 7.24 8.82
CA PRO A 204 -17.44 8.02 9.95
C PRO A 204 -16.65 7.19 10.97
N ILE A 205 -17.08 5.98 11.27
CA ILE A 205 -16.38 5.08 12.19
C ILE A 205 -15.00 4.74 11.62
N TYR A 206 -14.96 4.32 10.37
CA TYR A 206 -13.73 3.93 9.69
C TYR A 206 -12.71 5.07 9.65
N CYS A 207 -13.14 6.25 9.22
CA CYS A 207 -12.26 7.42 9.13
C CYS A 207 -11.82 7.95 10.49
N ASN A 208 -12.69 7.94 11.50
CA ASN A 208 -12.32 8.40 12.84
C ASN A 208 -11.24 7.53 13.46
N VAL A 209 -11.29 6.20 13.26
CA VAL A 209 -10.22 5.31 13.72
C VAL A 209 -8.92 5.58 12.99
N LEU A 210 -8.94 5.66 11.66
CA LEU A 210 -7.71 5.86 10.87
C LEU A 210 -7.06 7.22 11.08
N LEU A 211 -7.86 8.26 11.32
CA LEU A 211 -7.40 9.63 11.53
C LEU A 211 -7.19 9.97 13.01
N ASP A 212 -7.29 8.97 13.90
CA ASP A 212 -6.93 9.15 15.30
C ASP A 212 -5.43 9.50 15.43
N PRO A 213 -5.03 10.43 16.30
CA PRO A 213 -3.63 10.79 16.55
C PRO A 213 -2.70 9.61 16.81
N GLN A 214 -3.21 8.51 17.30
CA GLN A 214 -2.45 7.28 17.52
C GLN A 214 -2.03 6.59 16.23
N TYR A 215 -2.84 6.66 15.17
CA TYR A 215 -2.66 5.88 13.94
C TYR A 215 -2.30 6.72 12.70
N TYR A 216 -2.79 7.97 12.60
CA TYR A 216 -2.63 8.74 11.37
C TYR A 216 -1.17 9.00 10.97
N SER A 217 -0.24 9.02 11.94
CA SER A 217 1.19 9.19 11.66
C SER A 217 1.78 8.05 10.83
N TYR A 218 1.18 6.87 10.92
CA TYR A 218 1.55 5.67 10.17
C TYR A 218 0.74 5.51 8.87
N LEU A 219 -0.35 6.24 8.70
CA LEU A 219 -1.22 6.16 7.54
C LEU A 219 -0.54 6.71 6.29
N ALA A 220 -0.50 5.91 5.23
CA ALA A 220 -0.09 6.34 3.89
C ALA A 220 -1.30 6.72 3.04
N GLU A 221 -2.32 5.86 3.01
CA GLU A 221 -3.49 6.07 2.16
C GLU A 221 -4.76 5.48 2.78
N ILE A 222 -5.89 6.11 2.45
CA ILE A 222 -7.23 5.56 2.52
C ILE A 222 -7.66 5.29 1.08
N ILE A 223 -7.96 4.06 0.75
CA ILE A 223 -8.16 3.60 -0.63
C ILE A 223 -9.61 3.15 -0.78
N ILE A 224 -10.28 3.64 -1.80
CA ILE A 224 -11.60 3.18 -2.21
C ILE A 224 -11.48 2.47 -3.55
N ASP A 225 -11.65 1.15 -3.52
CA ASP A 225 -11.51 0.28 -4.67
C ASP A 225 -12.87 -0.26 -5.11
N GLY A 226 -13.18 -0.16 -6.40
CA GLY A 226 -14.37 -0.74 -7.01
C GLY A 226 -14.05 -1.96 -7.85
N TYR A 227 -14.86 -2.98 -7.72
CA TYR A 227 -14.74 -4.23 -8.46
C TYR A 227 -16.07 -4.59 -9.13
N THR A 228 -15.99 -5.33 -10.22
CA THR A 228 -17.13 -5.93 -10.92
C THR A 228 -17.00 -7.43 -10.99
N ASP A 229 -18.05 -8.10 -11.40
CA ASP A 229 -17.97 -9.48 -11.85
C ASP A 229 -17.37 -9.58 -13.27
N SER A 230 -17.25 -10.79 -13.80
CA SER A 230 -16.72 -11.04 -15.14
C SER A 230 -17.73 -10.78 -16.27
N SER A 231 -18.96 -10.39 -15.93
CA SER A 231 -20.01 -10.12 -16.91
C SER A 231 -19.72 -8.81 -17.65
N GLY A 232 -19.79 -8.83 -18.98
CA GLY A 232 -19.55 -7.65 -19.80
C GLY A 232 -18.08 -7.48 -20.25
N GLY A 233 -17.80 -6.35 -20.89
CA GLY A 233 -16.47 -6.04 -21.38
C GLY A 233 -15.56 -5.44 -20.31
N TYR A 234 -14.26 -5.76 -20.35
CA TYR A 234 -13.29 -5.26 -19.37
C TYR A 234 -13.28 -3.73 -19.27
N GLU A 235 -13.28 -3.05 -20.41
CA GLU A 235 -13.22 -1.58 -20.47
C GLU A 235 -14.47 -0.94 -19.86
N TYR A 236 -15.64 -1.49 -20.16
CA TYR A 236 -16.90 -1.07 -19.56
C TYR A 236 -16.89 -1.26 -18.04
N ASN A 237 -16.48 -2.43 -17.58
CA ASN A 237 -16.37 -2.77 -16.16
C ASN A 237 -15.34 -1.89 -15.43
N LEU A 238 -14.25 -1.52 -16.12
CA LEU A 238 -13.26 -0.61 -15.59
C LEU A 238 -13.85 0.80 -15.36
N GLU A 239 -14.59 1.31 -16.33
CA GLU A 239 -15.27 2.58 -16.19
C GLU A 239 -16.34 2.54 -15.09
N LEU A 240 -17.15 1.49 -15.07
CA LEU A 240 -18.22 1.29 -14.06
C LEU A 240 -17.62 1.22 -12.65
N SER A 241 -16.61 0.38 -12.44
CA SER A 241 -15.95 0.25 -11.14
C SER A 241 -15.28 1.54 -10.67
N GLN A 242 -14.62 2.27 -11.58
CA GLN A 242 -14.00 3.56 -11.28
C GLN A 242 -15.03 4.62 -10.89
N ARG A 243 -16.15 4.69 -11.60
CA ARG A 243 -17.22 5.66 -11.30
C ARG A 243 -17.89 5.38 -9.97
N ARG A 244 -18.10 4.11 -9.64
CA ARG A 244 -18.67 3.68 -8.36
C ARG A 244 -17.77 4.03 -7.18
N SER A 245 -16.47 3.75 -7.29
CA SER A 245 -15.51 4.15 -6.26
C SER A 245 -15.46 5.66 -6.08
N LEU A 246 -15.51 6.40 -7.19
CA LEU A 246 -15.53 7.86 -7.16
C LEU A 246 -16.79 8.39 -6.46
N ALA A 247 -17.96 7.83 -6.74
CA ALA A 247 -19.20 8.24 -6.09
C ALA A 247 -19.15 8.03 -4.56
N VAL A 248 -18.55 6.92 -4.10
CA VAL A 248 -18.32 6.68 -2.66
C VAL A 248 -17.35 7.71 -2.08
N ALA A 249 -16.28 8.03 -2.79
CA ALA A 249 -15.29 9.03 -2.34
C ALA A 249 -15.89 10.44 -2.26
N GLU A 250 -16.66 10.84 -3.25
CA GLU A 250 -17.35 12.13 -3.25
C GLU A 250 -18.32 12.25 -2.08
N TYR A 251 -19.09 11.19 -1.83
CA TYR A 251 -20.00 11.14 -0.70
C TYR A 251 -19.24 11.14 0.64
N LEU A 252 -18.12 10.42 0.77
CA LEU A 252 -17.27 10.49 1.95
C LEU A 252 -16.76 11.91 2.20
N LEU A 253 -16.31 12.61 1.17
CA LEU A 253 -15.82 13.98 1.30
C LEU A 253 -16.92 14.96 1.70
N GLU A 254 -18.13 14.80 1.17
CA GLU A 254 -19.30 15.57 1.59
C GLU A 254 -19.65 15.27 3.05
N LEU A 255 -19.75 14.00 3.40
CA LEU A 255 -20.11 13.55 4.74
C LEU A 255 -19.06 13.98 5.78
N SER A 256 -17.79 14.00 5.40
CA SER A 256 -16.65 14.33 6.28
C SER A 256 -16.79 15.72 6.95
N GLN A 257 -17.48 16.64 6.29
CA GLN A 257 -17.75 17.98 6.83
C GLN A 257 -18.59 17.95 8.11
N ASN A 258 -19.34 16.89 8.33
CA ASN A 258 -20.25 16.76 9.47
C ASN A 258 -19.62 16.07 10.69
N PHE A 259 -18.51 15.32 10.50
CA PHE A 259 -17.94 14.49 11.57
C PHE A 259 -16.42 14.64 11.75
N LEU A 260 -15.70 15.25 10.80
CA LEU A 260 -14.26 15.49 10.91
C LEU A 260 -13.96 16.98 11.21
N SER A 261 -12.92 17.20 11.99
CA SER A 261 -12.31 18.54 12.12
C SER A 261 -11.70 19.00 10.80
N ASP A 262 -11.46 20.29 10.63
CA ASP A 262 -10.84 20.84 9.42
C ASP A 262 -9.46 20.21 9.14
N ASP A 263 -8.67 19.95 10.17
CA ASP A 263 -7.36 19.30 10.06
C ASP A 263 -7.51 17.85 9.56
N ASN A 264 -8.45 17.08 10.12
CA ASN A 264 -8.71 15.71 9.69
C ASN A 264 -9.33 15.64 8.29
N GLN A 265 -10.14 16.61 7.89
CA GLN A 265 -10.61 16.72 6.50
C GLN A 265 -9.45 16.99 5.54
N ALA A 266 -8.48 17.81 5.94
CA ALA A 266 -7.28 18.04 5.12
C ALA A 266 -6.43 16.76 5.01
N LEU A 267 -6.24 16.02 6.10
CA LEU A 267 -5.55 14.73 6.10
C LEU A 267 -6.28 13.68 5.23
N LEU A 268 -7.61 13.62 5.33
CA LEU A 268 -8.42 12.73 4.48
C LEU A 268 -8.18 13.05 2.99
N ARG A 269 -8.28 14.31 2.60
CA ARG A 269 -8.08 14.74 1.22
C ARG A 269 -6.65 14.47 0.70
N GLN A 270 -5.66 14.55 1.59
CA GLN A 270 -4.26 14.29 1.24
C GLN A 270 -3.99 12.82 0.98
N ASN A 271 -4.67 11.92 1.71
CA ASN A 271 -4.38 10.50 1.72
C ASN A 271 -5.45 9.65 1.01
N LEU A 272 -6.49 10.25 0.42
CA LEU A 272 -7.57 9.52 -0.25
C LEU A 272 -7.16 9.13 -1.68
N THR A 273 -7.28 7.84 -1.99
CA THR A 273 -7.05 7.26 -3.32
C THR A 273 -8.29 6.51 -3.77
N VAL A 274 -8.59 6.55 -5.07
CA VAL A 274 -9.78 5.96 -5.68
C VAL A 274 -9.40 5.15 -6.90
N ASN A 275 -9.75 3.87 -6.94
CA ASN A 275 -9.41 3.00 -8.06
C ASN A 275 -10.62 2.18 -8.53
N GLY A 276 -10.65 1.91 -9.84
CA GLY A 276 -11.51 0.91 -10.45
C GLY A 276 -10.68 -0.26 -10.95
N HIS A 277 -11.08 -1.46 -10.63
CA HIS A 277 -10.33 -2.68 -10.92
C HIS A 277 -10.99 -3.58 -11.96
N SER A 278 -12.17 -3.19 -12.50
CA SER A 278 -12.92 -4.07 -13.40
C SER A 278 -13.17 -5.44 -12.73
N SER A 279 -13.02 -6.50 -13.48
CA SER A 279 -13.09 -7.89 -13.02
C SER A 279 -11.73 -8.52 -12.71
N SER A 280 -10.72 -7.70 -12.35
CA SER A 280 -9.35 -8.22 -12.14
C SER A 280 -9.19 -9.11 -10.91
N ASN A 281 -10.02 -8.91 -9.88
CA ASN A 281 -9.94 -9.64 -8.61
C ASN A 281 -11.30 -10.27 -8.27
N LEU A 282 -11.64 -11.32 -9.01
CA LEU A 282 -12.87 -12.08 -8.78
C LEU A 282 -12.82 -12.84 -7.45
N VAL A 283 -13.91 -12.81 -6.73
CA VAL A 283 -14.11 -13.67 -5.56
C VAL A 283 -14.59 -15.03 -6.03
N LEU A 284 -13.90 -16.09 -5.57
CA LEU A 284 -14.24 -17.46 -5.93
C LEU A 284 -15.00 -18.15 -4.79
N ASP A 285 -15.92 -19.04 -5.16
CA ASP A 285 -16.58 -19.93 -4.21
C ASP A 285 -15.64 -21.10 -3.78
N ALA A 286 -16.13 -21.94 -2.86
CA ALA A 286 -15.36 -23.09 -2.37
C ALA A 286 -15.01 -24.13 -3.47
N ASN A 287 -15.65 -24.07 -4.64
CA ASN A 287 -15.40 -24.95 -5.77
C ASN A 287 -14.47 -24.34 -6.82
N GLY A 288 -13.99 -23.10 -6.59
CA GLY A 288 -13.15 -22.36 -7.53
C GLY A 288 -13.91 -21.66 -8.67
N ASN A 289 -15.24 -21.58 -8.61
CA ASN A 289 -16.04 -20.80 -9.54
C ASN A 289 -16.20 -19.38 -9.05
N GLU A 290 -16.43 -18.46 -9.98
CA GLU A 290 -16.73 -17.07 -9.64
C GLU A 290 -18.00 -16.96 -8.77
N ASN A 291 -17.88 -16.26 -7.66
CA ASN A 291 -19.00 -15.70 -6.93
C ASN A 291 -19.27 -14.27 -7.43
N ALA A 292 -20.16 -14.15 -8.42
CA ALA A 292 -20.44 -12.88 -9.07
C ALA A 292 -20.99 -11.82 -8.09
N GLU A 293 -21.78 -12.22 -7.09
CA GLU A 293 -22.33 -11.32 -6.08
C GLU A 293 -21.20 -10.73 -5.22
N ALA A 294 -20.34 -11.56 -4.65
CA ALA A 294 -19.21 -11.11 -3.86
C ALA A 294 -18.14 -10.37 -4.70
N SER A 295 -18.06 -10.65 -6.01
CA SER A 295 -17.15 -9.95 -6.93
C SER A 295 -17.59 -8.51 -7.19
N ARG A 296 -18.89 -8.24 -7.23
CA ARG A 296 -19.43 -6.87 -7.36
C ARG A 296 -19.43 -6.16 -6.01
N ARG A 297 -18.30 -5.51 -5.68
CA ARG A 297 -18.12 -4.89 -4.38
C ARG A 297 -17.38 -3.55 -4.49
N VAL A 298 -17.48 -2.77 -3.43
CA VAL A 298 -16.60 -1.64 -3.14
C VAL A 298 -15.86 -1.95 -1.83
N GLU A 299 -14.57 -1.80 -1.85
CA GLU A 299 -13.72 -1.94 -0.68
C GLU A 299 -13.20 -0.58 -0.23
N VAL A 300 -13.32 -0.29 1.06
CA VAL A 300 -12.63 0.83 1.70
C VAL A 300 -11.53 0.24 2.57
N LYS A 301 -10.29 0.51 2.22
CA LYS A 301 -9.12 -0.04 2.92
C LYS A 301 -8.08 1.03 3.20
N PHE A 302 -7.13 0.71 4.04
CA PHE A 302 -6.01 1.60 4.35
C PHE A 302 -4.69 0.93 4.01
N ARG A 303 -3.69 1.75 3.78
CA ARG A 303 -2.29 1.34 3.64
C ARG A 303 -1.44 2.13 4.61
N LEU A 304 -0.56 1.45 5.33
CA LEU A 304 0.40 2.08 6.21
C LEU A 304 1.68 2.43 5.44
N LYS A 305 2.44 3.41 5.95
CA LYS A 305 3.75 3.78 5.43
C LYS A 305 4.69 2.58 5.57
N ASP A 306 5.52 2.38 4.56
CA ASP A 306 6.52 1.30 4.50
C ASP A 306 5.96 -0.14 4.50
N GLU A 307 4.64 -0.32 4.44
CA GLU A 307 4.00 -1.64 4.42
C GLU A 307 4.41 -2.47 3.20
N GLU A 308 4.47 -1.85 2.03
CA GLU A 308 4.88 -2.50 0.78
C GLU A 308 6.32 -3.02 0.84
N MET A 309 7.22 -2.21 1.40
CA MET A 309 8.61 -2.61 1.63
C MET A 309 8.72 -3.78 2.62
N ILE A 310 7.85 -3.81 3.63
CA ILE A 310 7.82 -4.89 4.62
C ILE A 310 7.32 -6.20 4.01
N GLU A 311 6.30 -6.14 3.16
CA GLU A 311 5.78 -7.32 2.45
C GLU A 311 6.82 -7.89 1.49
N GLU A 312 7.55 -7.05 0.75
CA GLU A 312 8.65 -7.47 -0.12
C GLU A 312 9.79 -8.13 0.67
N LEU A 313 10.19 -7.54 1.79
CA LEU A 313 11.23 -8.12 2.66
C LEU A 313 10.81 -9.46 3.26
N ARG A 314 9.55 -9.62 3.65
CA ARG A 314 9.01 -10.91 4.09
C ARG A 314 9.04 -11.96 2.98
N GLY A 315 8.60 -11.61 1.77
CA GLY A 315 8.65 -12.53 0.63
C GLY A 315 10.07 -13.04 0.33
N ILE A 316 11.09 -12.18 0.51
CA ILE A 316 12.49 -12.56 0.33
C ILE A 316 12.97 -13.48 1.47
N LEU A 317 12.55 -13.24 2.70
CA LEU A 317 12.92 -14.07 3.85
C LEU A 317 12.25 -15.44 3.81
N ASP A 318 10.97 -15.51 3.48
CA ASP A 318 10.21 -16.76 3.37
C ASP A 318 10.78 -17.66 2.25
N THR A 319 11.16 -17.09 1.11
CA THR A 319 11.83 -17.86 0.02
C THR A 319 13.23 -18.36 0.43
N SER A 320 13.95 -17.63 1.27
CA SER A 320 15.27 -18.06 1.76
C SER A 320 15.21 -19.16 2.80
N GLU A 321 14.12 -19.25 3.57
CA GLU A 321 13.90 -20.34 4.55
C GLU A 321 13.44 -21.64 3.88
N GLU A 322 12.68 -21.57 2.79
CA GLU A 322 12.29 -22.74 1.99
C GLU A 322 13.48 -23.39 1.26
N GLU A 323 14.42 -22.58 0.76
CA GLU A 323 15.65 -23.09 0.11
C GLU A 323 16.61 -23.76 1.11
N THR A 324 16.65 -23.29 2.37
CA THR A 324 17.50 -23.88 3.41
C THR A 324 16.93 -25.16 4.03
N GLN A 325 15.65 -25.48 3.84
CA GLN A 325 15.02 -26.73 4.33
C GLN A 325 15.05 -27.88 3.30
N THR A 326 15.47 -27.59 2.06
CA THR A 326 15.54 -28.56 0.95
C THR A 326 16.96 -29.06 0.65
N GLU A 327 17.98 -28.59 1.36
CA GLU A 327 19.35 -29.14 1.38
C GLU A 327 19.57 -30.00 2.66
#